data_db49ceb11680df5e0e21099e4dec2acb
#
_entry.id   db49ceb11680df5e0e21099e4dec2acb
#
_cell.length_a   1.000
_cell.length_b   1.000
_cell.length_c   1.000
_cell.angle_alpha   90.00
_cell.angle_beta   90.00
_cell.angle_gamma   90.00
#
_symmetry.space_group_name_H-M   'P 1'
#
loop_
_entity.id
_entity.type
_entity.pdbx_description
1 polymer ?
#
loop_
_entity_poly.entity_id
_entity_poly.type
_entity_poly.pdbx_seq_one_letter_code
_entity_poly.pdbx_strand_id
1 'polypeptide(L)'
;MKILVLAVALLMGIGPGFLDPVQARAVSSLPDPTKAFTNPVCPNQLESAIDRIIQQPSYRTAKWGIHIESIDYQGVLYSHNANEFLIPASNMKLFTTAAALQAVSNDSKSKWSGFDSEIKTVNRESDNDDADDVLSRIGGVGKVRSNLSQLGILPQSFNQVDGSGLSRSNTTTPATLVALLKSMRNTPESEQFYQSLPIAGVSGTLENRFLNTSVQGRVHAKTGTLTGVRALSGYLNHGIYGTFIFSILVNQADRGDSLRRGIDEIVTTLGNLQPCS
;
A
#
# COMPACT_ATOMS: atom_id res chain seq x y z
N MET A 1 1.77 56.69 58.53
CA MET A 1 0.57 57.42 58.20
C MET A 1 -0.38 56.45 57.49
N LYS A 2 -1.36 55.93 58.22
CA LYS A 2 -2.32 54.90 57.79
C LYS A 2 -3.52 55.63 57.19
N ILE A 3 -3.90 55.30 55.94
CA ILE A 3 -5.17 55.73 55.41
C ILE A 3 -6.03 54.49 55.21
N LEU A 4 -7.13 54.47 55.96
CA LEU A 4 -8.19 53.46 55.95
C LEU A 4 -9.22 53.88 54.93
N VAL A 5 -9.51 53.02 53.94
CA VAL A 5 -10.62 53.22 53.02
C VAL A 5 -11.70 52.17 53.34
N LEU A 6 -12.85 52.67 53.71
CA LEU A 6 -14.08 51.92 53.95
C LEU A 6 -14.72 51.55 52.63
N ALA A 7 -14.99 50.27 52.40
CA ALA A 7 -15.82 49.82 51.27
C ALA A 7 -17.23 49.46 51.77
N VAL A 8 -18.21 50.10 51.22
CA VAL A 8 -19.65 49.88 51.45
C VAL A 8 -20.10 48.72 50.57
N ALA A 9 -20.59 47.64 51.21
CA ALA A 9 -21.18 46.51 50.48
C ALA A 9 -22.67 46.82 50.17
N LEU A 10 -23.02 46.82 48.93
CA LEU A 10 -24.41 46.88 48.46
C LEU A 10 -24.89 45.45 48.18
N LEU A 11 -25.78 44.94 49.04
CA LEU A 11 -26.47 43.66 48.85
C LEU A 11 -27.61 43.86 47.86
N MET A 12 -27.47 43.30 46.65
CA MET A 12 -28.63 43.06 45.76
C MET A 12 -28.90 41.57 45.75
N GLY A 13 -30.08 41.18 46.24
CA GLY A 13 -30.58 39.82 46.24
C GLY A 13 -30.91 39.36 44.80
N ILE A 14 -30.33 38.24 44.41
CA ILE A 14 -30.70 37.51 43.20
C ILE A 14 -31.28 36.18 43.69
N GLY A 15 -32.57 35.97 43.36
CA GLY A 15 -33.31 34.76 43.68
C GLY A 15 -32.73 33.48 42.99
N PRO A 16 -33.07 32.27 43.49
CA PRO A 16 -32.58 31.06 42.93
C PRO A 16 -33.25 30.78 41.58
N GLY A 17 -32.52 31.03 40.50
CA GLY A 17 -32.88 30.54 39.16
C GLY A 17 -32.65 29.03 39.13
N PHE A 18 -33.69 28.26 38.88
CA PHE A 18 -33.62 26.85 38.55
C PHE A 18 -32.84 26.68 37.24
N LEU A 19 -31.62 26.13 37.35
CA LEU A 19 -30.90 25.64 36.21
C LEU A 19 -31.40 24.22 35.89
N ASP A 20 -32.11 24.05 34.80
CA ASP A 20 -32.46 22.75 34.26
C ASP A 20 -31.17 21.94 34.04
N PRO A 21 -31.11 20.64 34.43
CA PRO A 21 -29.97 19.81 34.10
C PRO A 21 -29.95 19.58 32.58
N VAL A 22 -29.00 20.20 31.90
CA VAL A 22 -28.66 19.85 30.52
C VAL A 22 -28.31 18.35 30.49
N GLN A 23 -29.23 17.53 29.95
CA GLN A 23 -29.00 16.14 29.70
C GLN A 23 -27.78 16.03 28.77
N ALA A 24 -26.67 15.56 29.30
CA ALA A 24 -25.50 15.16 28.53
C ALA A 24 -25.97 14.04 27.62
N ARG A 25 -26.17 14.36 26.31
CA ARG A 25 -26.33 13.34 25.29
C ARG A 25 -25.09 12.48 25.33
N ALA A 26 -25.27 11.20 25.62
CA ALA A 26 -24.23 10.20 25.48
C ALA A 26 -23.63 10.31 24.08
N VAL A 27 -22.39 10.76 24.01
CA VAL A 27 -21.58 10.68 22.79
C VAL A 27 -21.45 9.20 22.52
N SER A 28 -22.15 8.70 21.49
CA SER A 28 -22.00 7.33 21.06
C SER A 28 -20.51 7.13 20.79
N SER A 29 -19.90 6.24 21.58
CA SER A 29 -18.49 5.89 21.44
C SER A 29 -18.23 5.53 19.97
N LEU A 30 -17.29 6.25 19.36
CA LEU A 30 -16.77 5.86 18.04
C LEU A 30 -16.36 4.39 18.14
N PRO A 31 -16.68 3.56 17.15
CA PRO A 31 -16.30 2.16 17.16
C PRO A 31 -14.78 2.06 17.31
N ASP A 32 -14.34 1.23 18.24
CA ASP A 32 -12.93 0.96 18.50
C ASP A 32 -12.26 0.49 17.20
N PRO A 33 -11.29 1.25 16.67
CA PRO A 33 -10.62 0.90 15.41
C PRO A 33 -9.91 -0.45 15.46
N THR A 34 -9.65 -1.01 16.66
CA THR A 34 -9.03 -2.33 16.81
C THR A 34 -10.02 -3.48 16.63
N LYS A 35 -11.34 -3.23 16.70
CA LYS A 35 -12.37 -4.26 16.53
C LYS A 35 -12.75 -4.56 15.08
N ALA A 36 -12.32 -3.75 14.11
CA ALA A 36 -12.64 -3.94 12.71
C ALA A 36 -11.97 -5.18 12.05
N PHE A 37 -10.99 -5.79 12.72
CA PHE A 37 -10.11 -6.82 12.13
C PHE A 37 -10.36 -8.25 12.63
N THR A 38 -11.42 -8.53 13.41
CA THR A 38 -11.54 -9.78 14.16
C THR A 38 -12.50 -10.81 13.60
N ASN A 39 -13.32 -10.49 12.61
CA ASN A 39 -14.24 -11.49 12.05
C ASN A 39 -13.58 -12.21 10.86
N PRO A 40 -13.47 -13.56 10.91
CA PRO A 40 -12.97 -14.33 9.78
C PRO A 40 -13.89 -14.11 8.57
N VAL A 41 -13.28 -13.83 7.41
CA VAL A 41 -13.96 -13.66 6.13
C VAL A 41 -13.71 -14.92 5.32
N CYS A 42 -14.73 -15.52 4.72
CA CYS A 42 -14.50 -16.62 3.80
C CYS A 42 -14.44 -16.12 2.33
N PRO A 43 -13.83 -16.88 1.40
CA PRO A 43 -13.56 -16.40 0.04
C PRO A 43 -14.76 -15.81 -0.70
N ASN A 44 -15.96 -16.39 -0.54
CA ASN A 44 -17.18 -15.89 -1.16
C ASN A 44 -17.70 -14.55 -0.58
N GLN A 45 -17.14 -14.09 0.55
CA GLN A 45 -17.46 -12.82 1.20
C GLN A 45 -16.38 -11.76 0.98
N LEU A 46 -15.24 -12.12 0.35
CA LEU A 46 -14.09 -11.23 0.19
C LEU A 46 -14.47 -9.96 -0.59
N GLU A 47 -15.18 -10.10 -1.70
CA GLU A 47 -15.63 -8.98 -2.52
C GLU A 47 -16.42 -7.97 -1.68
N SER A 48 -17.47 -8.43 -1.01
CA SER A 48 -18.30 -7.58 -0.15
C SER A 48 -17.52 -6.97 1.02
N ALA A 49 -16.49 -7.66 1.53
CA ALA A 49 -15.66 -7.15 2.61
C ALA A 49 -14.77 -6.00 2.12
N ILE A 50 -14.11 -6.16 0.97
CA ILE A 50 -13.28 -5.10 0.38
C ILE A 50 -14.12 -3.91 -0.06
N ASP A 51 -15.28 -4.14 -0.70
CA ASP A 51 -16.20 -3.07 -1.11
C ASP A 51 -16.65 -2.23 0.09
N ARG A 52 -16.98 -2.86 1.22
CA ARG A 52 -17.31 -2.13 2.45
C ARG A 52 -16.15 -1.27 2.96
N ILE A 53 -14.90 -1.73 2.81
CA ILE A 53 -13.74 -0.93 3.21
C ILE A 53 -13.64 0.31 2.32
N ILE A 54 -13.59 0.15 0.99
CA ILE A 54 -13.37 1.29 0.07
C ILE A 54 -14.54 2.28 0.06
N GLN A 55 -15.75 1.86 0.45
CA GLN A 55 -16.93 2.70 0.56
C GLN A 55 -17.06 3.46 1.89
N GLN A 56 -16.16 3.24 2.85
CA GLN A 56 -16.17 4.00 4.10
C GLN A 56 -16.04 5.51 3.83
N PRO A 57 -16.69 6.37 4.64
CA PRO A 57 -16.64 7.83 4.44
C PRO A 57 -15.22 8.40 4.31
N SER A 58 -14.26 7.80 4.99
CA SER A 58 -12.83 8.19 4.94
C SER A 58 -12.11 7.79 3.66
N TYR A 59 -12.69 6.90 2.83
CA TYR A 59 -12.01 6.31 1.68
C TYR A 59 -12.76 6.49 0.35
N ARG A 60 -14.09 6.68 0.38
CA ARG A 60 -14.97 6.68 -0.80
C ARG A 60 -14.71 7.81 -1.81
N THR A 61 -14.03 8.88 -1.40
CA THR A 61 -13.70 10.01 -2.29
C THR A 61 -12.42 9.77 -3.09
N ALA A 62 -11.65 8.75 -2.73
CA ALA A 62 -10.44 8.39 -3.44
C ALA A 62 -10.74 7.45 -4.61
N LYS A 63 -9.87 7.50 -5.62
CA LYS A 63 -9.92 6.61 -6.76
C LYS A 63 -9.09 5.36 -6.44
N TRP A 64 -9.78 4.26 -6.22
CA TRP A 64 -9.20 2.96 -5.93
C TRP A 64 -9.04 2.15 -7.21
N GLY A 65 -7.86 1.57 -7.39
CA GLY A 65 -7.60 0.51 -8.34
C GLY A 65 -7.02 -0.69 -7.60
N ILE A 66 -7.67 -1.84 -7.68
CA ILE A 66 -7.29 -3.03 -6.91
C ILE A 66 -7.36 -4.24 -7.82
N HIS A 67 -6.33 -5.08 -7.79
CA HIS A 67 -6.33 -6.38 -8.42
C HIS A 67 -5.64 -7.39 -7.52
N ILE A 68 -6.30 -8.53 -7.28
CA ILE A 68 -5.83 -9.59 -6.39
C ILE A 68 -6.03 -10.93 -7.08
N GLU A 69 -4.95 -11.71 -7.19
CA GLU A 69 -4.98 -13.07 -7.71
C GLU A 69 -4.43 -14.07 -6.70
N SER A 70 -4.90 -15.30 -6.77
CA SER A 70 -4.26 -16.45 -6.14
C SER A 70 -3.36 -17.16 -7.16
N ILE A 71 -2.12 -17.48 -6.77
CA ILE A 71 -1.21 -18.30 -7.59
C ILE A 71 -1.70 -19.74 -7.57
N ASP A 72 -2.00 -20.26 -6.40
CA ASP A 72 -2.26 -21.69 -6.18
C ASP A 72 -3.63 -22.11 -6.68
N TYR A 73 -4.63 -21.24 -6.57
CA TYR A 73 -5.99 -21.47 -7.08
C TYR A 73 -6.24 -20.89 -8.48
N GLN A 74 -5.22 -20.29 -9.10
CA GLN A 74 -5.19 -19.78 -10.48
C GLN A 74 -6.44 -18.94 -10.84
N GLY A 75 -6.72 -17.89 -10.06
CA GLY A 75 -7.87 -17.06 -10.35
C GLY A 75 -7.83 -15.68 -9.72
N VAL A 76 -8.64 -14.79 -10.28
CA VAL A 76 -8.90 -13.46 -9.73
C VAL A 76 -9.79 -13.62 -8.52
N LEU A 77 -9.33 -13.12 -7.37
CA LEU A 77 -10.08 -13.11 -6.12
C LEU A 77 -10.87 -11.81 -5.95
N TYR A 78 -10.31 -10.69 -6.42
CA TYR A 78 -10.96 -9.39 -6.39
C TYR A 78 -10.41 -8.47 -7.49
N SER A 79 -11.31 -7.68 -8.09
CA SER A 79 -10.95 -6.75 -9.16
C SER A 79 -11.83 -5.51 -9.12
N HIS A 80 -11.23 -4.35 -8.89
CA HIS A 80 -11.91 -3.06 -8.88
C HIS A 80 -11.05 -2.04 -9.64
N ASN A 81 -11.56 -1.48 -10.75
CA ASN A 81 -10.81 -0.58 -11.62
C ASN A 81 -9.42 -1.12 -12.00
N ALA A 82 -9.26 -2.45 -12.12
CA ALA A 82 -7.97 -3.11 -12.26
C ALA A 82 -7.21 -2.74 -13.54
N ASN A 83 -7.91 -2.28 -14.57
CA ASN A 83 -7.33 -1.85 -15.85
C ASN A 83 -7.26 -0.33 -15.99
N GLU A 84 -7.57 0.42 -14.93
CA GLU A 84 -7.48 1.86 -14.96
C GLU A 84 -6.05 2.34 -14.70
N PHE A 85 -5.58 3.30 -15.52
CA PHE A 85 -4.26 3.89 -15.34
C PHE A 85 -4.27 4.83 -14.13
N LEU A 86 -3.42 4.52 -13.16
CA LEU A 86 -3.23 5.27 -11.92
C LEU A 86 -1.75 5.58 -11.72
N ILE A 87 -1.47 6.62 -10.94
CA ILE A 87 -0.11 6.98 -10.54
C ILE A 87 0.34 5.96 -9.48
N PRO A 88 1.43 5.19 -9.74
CA PRO A 88 1.87 4.13 -8.85
C PRO A 88 2.82 4.61 -7.74
N ALA A 89 3.31 5.86 -7.82
CA ALA A 89 4.42 6.34 -7.01
C ALA A 89 5.60 5.35 -7.08
N SER A 90 6.26 5.08 -5.95
CA SER A 90 7.43 4.17 -5.90
C SER A 90 7.13 2.70 -6.26
N ASN A 91 5.87 2.31 -6.55
CA ASN A 91 5.63 1.01 -7.18
C ASN A 91 6.18 0.95 -8.63
N MET A 92 6.53 2.10 -9.24
CA MET A 92 7.27 2.13 -10.50
C MET A 92 8.65 1.44 -10.39
N LYS A 93 9.26 1.45 -9.21
CA LYS A 93 10.51 0.73 -8.93
C LYS A 93 10.44 -0.78 -9.21
N LEU A 94 9.24 -1.37 -9.12
CA LEU A 94 9.05 -2.78 -9.47
C LEU A 94 9.34 -3.04 -10.96
N PHE A 95 8.95 -2.12 -11.85
CA PHE A 95 9.27 -2.22 -13.28
C PHE A 95 10.78 -2.05 -13.51
N THR A 96 11.39 -1.05 -12.87
CA THR A 96 12.82 -0.77 -12.98
C THR A 96 13.65 -1.97 -12.51
N THR A 97 13.37 -2.51 -11.33
CA THR A 97 14.15 -3.61 -10.74
C THR A 97 13.92 -4.95 -11.44
N ALA A 98 12.68 -5.23 -11.88
CA ALA A 98 12.39 -6.43 -12.67
C ALA A 98 13.12 -6.39 -14.03
N ALA A 99 13.08 -5.26 -14.73
CA ALA A 99 13.79 -5.09 -16.01
C ALA A 99 15.30 -5.18 -15.85
N ALA A 100 15.82 -4.69 -14.74
CA ALA A 100 17.25 -4.72 -14.42
C ALA A 100 17.71 -6.17 -14.14
N LEU A 101 16.94 -6.93 -13.37
CA LEU A 101 17.22 -8.35 -13.13
C LEU A 101 17.20 -9.17 -14.43
N GLN A 102 16.26 -8.90 -15.33
CA GLN A 102 16.25 -9.53 -16.67
C GLN A 102 17.46 -9.13 -17.51
N ALA A 103 17.96 -7.89 -17.40
CA ALA A 103 19.17 -7.46 -18.11
C ALA A 103 20.42 -8.21 -17.62
N VAL A 104 20.53 -8.43 -16.32
CA VAL A 104 21.66 -9.15 -15.68
C VAL A 104 21.69 -10.62 -16.09
N SER A 105 20.52 -11.26 -16.16
CA SER A 105 20.40 -12.65 -16.58
C SER A 105 20.91 -12.89 -18.01
N ASN A 106 20.77 -11.87 -18.86
CA ASN A 106 21.13 -11.92 -20.26
C ASN A 106 22.56 -11.41 -20.57
N ASP A 107 23.31 -10.91 -19.58
CA ASP A 107 24.65 -10.31 -19.78
C ASP A 107 25.73 -11.00 -18.90
N SER A 108 27.00 -10.74 -19.19
CA SER A 108 28.10 -11.29 -18.37
C SER A 108 28.07 -10.70 -16.94
N LYS A 109 28.08 -11.58 -15.92
CA LYS A 109 27.97 -11.23 -14.50
C LYS A 109 28.98 -10.20 -13.99
N SER A 110 30.10 -9.97 -14.71
CA SER A 110 31.16 -9.07 -14.26
C SER A 110 30.76 -7.58 -14.21
N LYS A 111 29.74 -7.17 -14.98
CA LYS A 111 29.25 -5.78 -15.00
C LYS A 111 28.34 -5.41 -13.81
N TRP A 112 27.92 -6.41 -13.05
CA TRP A 112 26.84 -6.29 -12.06
C TRP A 112 27.31 -6.64 -10.64
N SER A 113 28.58 -6.42 -10.32
CA SER A 113 29.09 -6.60 -8.95
C SER A 113 28.37 -5.66 -7.99
N GLY A 114 27.83 -6.20 -6.89
CA GLY A 114 27.07 -5.44 -5.90
C GLY A 114 25.59 -5.18 -6.24
N PHE A 115 25.13 -5.64 -7.40
CA PHE A 115 23.79 -5.36 -7.89
C PHE A 115 22.66 -5.90 -6.98
N ASP A 116 22.87 -7.03 -6.31
CA ASP A 116 21.92 -7.60 -5.35
C ASP A 116 21.62 -6.62 -4.19
N SER A 117 22.68 -5.95 -3.70
CA SER A 117 22.55 -4.95 -2.64
C SER A 117 21.76 -3.74 -3.13
N GLU A 118 22.04 -3.29 -4.35
CA GLU A 118 21.39 -2.13 -4.96
C GLU A 118 19.89 -2.39 -5.20
N ILE A 119 19.51 -3.55 -5.76
CA ILE A 119 18.10 -3.93 -5.92
C ILE A 119 17.37 -3.97 -4.56
N LYS A 120 18.05 -4.43 -3.49
CA LYS A 120 17.50 -4.37 -2.14
C LYS A 120 17.29 -2.93 -1.67
N THR A 121 18.25 -2.04 -1.86
CA THR A 121 18.13 -0.63 -1.49
C THR A 121 16.97 0.02 -2.24
N VAL A 122 16.90 -0.19 -3.56
CA VAL A 122 15.80 0.34 -4.40
C VAL A 122 14.42 -0.12 -3.93
N ASN A 123 14.24 -1.40 -3.65
CA ASN A 123 12.93 -1.93 -3.30
C ASN A 123 12.63 -1.80 -1.81
N ARG A 124 13.55 -2.19 -0.93
CA ARG A 124 13.33 -2.26 0.52
C ARG A 124 13.30 -0.89 1.18
N GLU A 125 14.30 -0.06 0.87
CA GLU A 125 14.42 1.28 1.44
C GLU A 125 13.70 2.33 0.59
N SER A 126 13.31 1.94 -0.64
CA SER A 126 12.65 2.82 -1.60
C SER A 126 13.53 3.97 -2.08
N ASP A 127 14.83 3.73 -2.20
CA ASP A 127 15.77 4.73 -2.63
C ASP A 127 15.45 5.24 -4.04
N ASN A 128 15.42 6.56 -4.23
CA ASN A 128 15.05 7.18 -5.49
C ASN A 128 16.24 7.33 -6.42
N ASP A 129 17.37 7.73 -5.87
CA ASP A 129 18.58 7.99 -6.65
C ASP A 129 19.12 6.68 -7.22
N ASP A 130 19.21 5.62 -6.38
CA ASP A 130 19.58 4.29 -6.83
C ASP A 130 18.62 3.75 -7.90
N ALA A 131 17.32 4.03 -7.79
CA ALA A 131 16.33 3.58 -8.79
C ALA A 131 16.51 4.27 -10.15
N ASP A 132 16.82 5.57 -10.17
CA ASP A 132 17.07 6.32 -11.39
C ASP A 132 18.44 5.95 -11.99
N ASP A 133 19.45 5.67 -11.16
CA ASP A 133 20.75 5.14 -11.59
C ASP A 133 20.62 3.74 -12.21
N VAL A 134 19.85 2.84 -11.60
CA VAL A 134 19.54 1.52 -12.16
C VAL A 134 18.86 1.66 -13.52
N LEU A 135 17.84 2.55 -13.63
CA LEU A 135 17.18 2.81 -14.90
C LEU A 135 18.16 3.28 -15.98
N SER A 136 19.02 4.22 -15.63
CA SER A 136 20.05 4.75 -16.55
C SER A 136 21.02 3.64 -17.01
N ARG A 137 21.53 2.86 -16.06
CA ARG A 137 22.51 1.79 -16.28
C ARG A 137 21.99 0.68 -17.21
N ILE A 138 20.71 0.32 -17.11
CA ILE A 138 20.11 -0.67 -18.00
C ILE A 138 19.80 -0.11 -19.39
N GLY A 139 19.97 1.19 -19.65
CA GLY A 139 19.74 1.83 -20.93
C GLY A 139 18.38 2.53 -21.07
N GLY A 140 17.78 2.92 -19.93
CA GLY A 140 16.58 3.75 -19.87
C GLY A 140 15.27 3.02 -20.15
N VAL A 141 14.19 3.78 -20.23
CA VAL A 141 12.80 3.29 -20.32
C VAL A 141 12.57 2.37 -21.54
N GLY A 142 13.26 2.62 -22.66
CA GLY A 142 13.18 1.75 -23.85
C GLY A 142 13.64 0.32 -23.55
N LYS A 143 14.69 0.17 -22.75
CA LYS A 143 15.19 -1.14 -22.32
C LYS A 143 14.28 -1.79 -21.27
N VAL A 144 13.70 -1.01 -20.37
CA VAL A 144 12.67 -1.54 -19.46
C VAL A 144 11.54 -2.18 -20.26
N ARG A 145 10.97 -1.47 -21.21
CA ARG A 145 9.90 -2.00 -22.08
C ARG A 145 10.30 -3.26 -22.82
N SER A 146 11.51 -3.27 -23.41
CA SER A 146 12.02 -4.43 -24.15
C SER A 146 12.21 -5.65 -23.24
N ASN A 147 12.84 -5.48 -22.07
CA ASN A 147 13.11 -6.58 -21.14
C ASN A 147 11.81 -7.15 -20.55
N LEU A 148 10.88 -6.28 -20.16
CA LEU A 148 9.60 -6.72 -19.58
C LEU A 148 8.66 -7.33 -20.63
N SER A 149 8.79 -6.96 -21.92
CA SER A 149 8.03 -7.63 -22.99
C SER A 149 8.37 -9.12 -23.09
N GLN A 150 9.61 -9.53 -22.76
CA GLN A 150 10.01 -10.93 -22.70
C GLN A 150 9.29 -11.69 -21.57
N LEU A 151 8.83 -10.97 -20.55
CA LEU A 151 8.01 -11.50 -19.45
C LEU A 151 6.51 -11.41 -19.73
N GLY A 152 6.11 -11.02 -20.95
CA GLY A 152 4.72 -10.87 -21.35
C GLY A 152 4.05 -9.56 -20.87
N ILE A 153 4.82 -8.60 -20.36
CA ILE A 153 4.28 -7.30 -19.97
C ILE A 153 4.22 -6.38 -21.19
N LEU A 154 3.02 -5.99 -21.58
CA LEU A 154 2.80 -5.20 -22.79
C LEU A 154 3.38 -3.77 -22.62
N PRO A 155 4.16 -3.25 -23.58
CA PRO A 155 4.78 -1.92 -23.47
C PRO A 155 3.79 -0.77 -23.25
N GLN A 156 2.56 -0.90 -23.72
CA GLN A 156 1.49 0.10 -23.56
C GLN A 156 0.72 -0.02 -22.24
N SER A 157 0.97 -1.04 -21.42
CA SER A 157 0.26 -1.24 -20.15
C SER A 157 0.83 -0.41 -19.00
N PHE A 158 1.93 0.31 -19.24
CA PHE A 158 2.51 1.25 -18.30
C PHE A 158 3.20 2.41 -19.03
N ASN A 159 3.21 3.57 -18.41
CA ASN A 159 4.03 4.71 -18.81
C ASN A 159 5.05 4.99 -17.72
N GLN A 160 6.33 4.86 -18.06
CA GLN A 160 7.45 5.14 -17.15
C GLN A 160 8.22 6.36 -17.64
N VAL A 161 8.53 7.29 -16.75
CA VAL A 161 9.30 8.52 -17.02
C VAL A 161 10.63 8.50 -16.27
N ASP A 162 10.61 8.02 -15.03
CA ASP A 162 11.78 7.86 -14.15
C ASP A 162 11.81 6.45 -13.53
N GLY A 163 12.93 6.07 -12.95
CA GLY A 163 13.10 4.79 -12.26
C GLY A 163 12.44 4.78 -10.89
N SER A 164 12.38 5.93 -10.25
CA SER A 164 11.98 6.15 -8.86
C SER A 164 10.48 6.15 -8.63
N GLY A 165 9.69 6.59 -9.63
CA GLY A 165 8.24 6.79 -9.48
C GLY A 165 7.85 8.17 -8.94
N LEU A 166 8.79 9.14 -8.91
CA LEU A 166 8.52 10.50 -8.43
C LEU A 166 7.68 11.30 -9.42
N SER A 167 7.87 11.11 -10.71
CA SER A 167 7.08 11.79 -11.74
C SER A 167 5.61 11.36 -11.67
N ARG A 168 4.71 12.33 -11.66
CA ARG A 168 3.26 12.07 -11.75
C ARG A 168 2.82 11.62 -13.14
N SER A 169 3.70 11.69 -14.12
CA SER A 169 3.47 11.13 -15.46
C SER A 169 3.74 9.63 -15.54
N ASN A 170 4.34 9.04 -14.49
CA ASN A 170 4.35 7.60 -14.35
C ASN A 170 2.94 7.08 -14.11
N THR A 171 2.47 6.16 -14.93
CA THR A 171 1.16 5.53 -14.78
C THR A 171 1.22 4.05 -15.12
N THR A 172 0.41 3.28 -14.45
CA THR A 172 0.19 1.85 -14.74
C THR A 172 -1.15 1.40 -14.19
N THR A 173 -1.52 0.17 -14.48
CA THR A 173 -2.74 -0.43 -13.95
C THR A 173 -2.44 -1.44 -12.84
N PRO A 174 -3.34 -1.66 -11.87
CA PRO A 174 -3.20 -2.74 -10.89
C PRO A 174 -2.99 -4.11 -11.53
N ALA A 175 -3.72 -4.41 -12.61
CA ALA A 175 -3.59 -5.67 -13.34
C ALA A 175 -2.18 -5.85 -13.94
N THR A 176 -1.58 -4.77 -14.47
CA THR A 176 -0.21 -4.82 -15.00
C THR A 176 0.83 -5.10 -13.90
N LEU A 177 0.67 -4.48 -12.72
CA LEU A 177 1.56 -4.76 -11.58
C LEU A 177 1.43 -6.19 -11.09
N VAL A 178 0.21 -6.74 -11.01
CA VAL A 178 -0.02 -8.14 -10.66
C VAL A 178 0.58 -9.06 -11.72
N ALA A 179 0.41 -8.77 -13.01
CA ALA A 179 1.02 -9.54 -14.10
C ALA A 179 2.56 -9.54 -14.01
N LEU A 180 3.17 -8.37 -13.72
CA LEU A 180 4.62 -8.26 -13.51
C LEU A 180 5.10 -9.11 -12.34
N LEU A 181 4.45 -8.97 -11.17
CA LEU A 181 4.77 -9.75 -9.97
C LEU A 181 4.64 -11.26 -10.24
N LYS A 182 3.57 -11.67 -10.92
CA LYS A 182 3.33 -13.06 -11.30
C LYS A 182 4.41 -13.59 -12.25
N SER A 183 4.80 -12.81 -13.26
CA SER A 183 5.85 -13.19 -14.20
C SER A 183 7.20 -13.32 -13.51
N MET A 184 7.56 -12.42 -12.60
CA MET A 184 8.81 -12.49 -11.84
C MET A 184 8.94 -13.75 -10.99
N ARG A 185 7.83 -14.36 -10.53
CA ARG A 185 7.86 -15.65 -9.80
C ARG A 185 8.37 -16.81 -10.66
N ASN A 186 8.31 -16.69 -11.97
CA ASN A 186 8.69 -17.74 -12.93
C ASN A 186 10.05 -17.50 -13.58
N THR A 187 10.83 -16.52 -13.09
CA THR A 187 12.18 -16.23 -13.60
C THR A 187 13.25 -16.85 -12.71
N PRO A 188 14.48 -17.06 -13.22
CA PRO A 188 15.61 -17.46 -12.39
C PRO A 188 15.92 -16.50 -11.23
N GLU A 189 15.58 -15.20 -11.40
CA GLU A 189 15.81 -14.14 -10.43
C GLU A 189 14.65 -13.98 -9.43
N SER A 190 13.70 -14.90 -9.42
CA SER A 190 12.48 -14.83 -8.60
C SER A 190 12.77 -14.64 -7.11
N GLU A 191 13.72 -15.39 -6.57
CA GLU A 191 14.10 -15.30 -5.16
C GLU A 191 14.78 -13.96 -4.84
N GLN A 192 15.70 -13.50 -5.70
CA GLN A 192 16.37 -12.22 -5.54
C GLN A 192 15.36 -11.05 -5.56
N PHE A 193 14.43 -11.05 -6.51
CA PHE A 193 13.36 -10.06 -6.59
C PHE A 193 12.47 -10.09 -5.34
N TYR A 194 12.02 -11.28 -4.94
CA TYR A 194 11.16 -11.45 -3.77
C TYR A 194 11.83 -10.98 -2.47
N GLN A 195 13.09 -11.36 -2.25
CA GLN A 195 13.88 -10.99 -1.06
C GLN A 195 14.26 -9.50 -1.03
N SER A 196 14.19 -8.81 -2.16
CA SER A 196 14.44 -7.36 -2.20
C SER A 196 13.28 -6.53 -1.65
N LEU A 197 12.07 -7.09 -1.53
CA LEU A 197 10.89 -6.36 -1.09
C LEU A 197 10.89 -6.10 0.43
N PRO A 198 10.29 -5.00 0.89
CA PRO A 198 9.96 -4.77 2.29
C PRO A 198 9.08 -5.88 2.85
N ILE A 199 9.25 -6.19 4.14
CA ILE A 199 8.49 -7.24 4.84
C ILE A 199 7.63 -6.59 5.94
N ALA A 200 6.34 -6.88 5.92
CA ALA A 200 5.37 -6.36 6.89
C ALA A 200 5.80 -6.61 8.35
N GLY A 201 5.92 -5.53 9.14
CA GLY A 201 6.32 -5.57 10.54
C GLY A 201 7.73 -6.09 10.81
N VAL A 202 8.63 -6.10 9.78
CA VAL A 202 9.99 -6.69 9.90
C VAL A 202 11.06 -5.81 9.28
N SER A 203 10.88 -5.28 8.06
CA SER A 203 11.96 -4.56 7.38
C SER A 203 11.49 -3.50 6.37
N GLY A 204 12.38 -2.54 6.11
CA GLY A 204 12.23 -1.49 5.11
C GLY A 204 10.98 -0.64 5.33
N THR A 205 10.38 -0.15 4.26
CA THR A 205 9.21 0.75 4.34
C THR A 205 7.95 0.12 4.95
N LEU A 206 7.97 -1.18 5.26
CA LEU A 206 6.90 -1.90 5.96
C LEU A 206 7.25 -2.28 7.41
N GLU A 207 8.44 -1.92 7.92
CA GLU A 207 8.90 -2.29 9.25
C GLU A 207 7.89 -1.95 10.36
N ASN A 208 7.28 -0.78 10.27
CA ASN A 208 6.31 -0.28 11.25
C ASN A 208 4.85 -0.38 10.78
N ARG A 209 4.56 -1.28 9.81
CA ARG A 209 3.21 -1.55 9.33
C ARG A 209 2.84 -3.00 9.57
N PHE A 210 1.55 -3.26 9.79
CA PHE A 210 1.00 -4.61 10.04
C PHE A 210 1.52 -5.27 11.33
N LEU A 211 2.04 -4.50 12.27
CA LEU A 211 2.45 -5.01 13.59
C LEU A 211 1.26 -5.63 14.32
N ASN A 212 1.48 -6.78 14.95
CA ASN A 212 0.47 -7.53 15.69
C ASN A 212 -0.76 -7.94 14.86
N THR A 213 -0.61 -8.07 13.55
CA THR A 213 -1.65 -8.59 12.65
C THR A 213 -1.31 -9.98 12.13
N SER A 214 -2.31 -10.67 11.55
CA SER A 214 -2.14 -11.98 10.91
C SER A 214 -1.17 -11.98 9.73
N VAL A 215 -0.87 -10.80 9.17
CA VAL A 215 -0.01 -10.65 7.98
C VAL A 215 1.42 -10.19 8.31
N GLN A 216 1.73 -9.96 9.58
CA GLN A 216 3.10 -9.65 10.00
C GLN A 216 4.07 -10.76 9.58
N GLY A 217 5.18 -10.39 8.94
CA GLY A 217 6.17 -11.32 8.41
C GLY A 217 5.74 -12.11 7.16
N ARG A 218 4.49 -11.93 6.69
CA ARG A 218 3.90 -12.73 5.60
C ARG A 218 3.65 -11.92 4.32
N VAL A 219 3.65 -10.61 4.40
CA VAL A 219 3.53 -9.70 3.25
C VAL A 219 4.92 -9.22 2.85
N HIS A 220 5.27 -9.43 1.58
CA HIS A 220 6.44 -8.88 0.91
C HIS A 220 5.96 -7.95 -0.19
N ALA A 221 6.04 -6.63 0.02
CA ALA A 221 5.40 -5.68 -0.89
C ALA A 221 6.10 -4.33 -0.97
N LYS A 222 6.09 -3.74 -2.16
CA LYS A 222 6.58 -2.38 -2.41
C LYS A 222 5.52 -1.37 -2.05
N THR A 223 5.89 -0.39 -1.25
CA THR A 223 5.08 0.78 -0.94
C THR A 223 5.21 1.87 -2.00
N GLY A 224 4.20 2.72 -2.13
CA GLY A 224 4.25 3.94 -2.92
C GLY A 224 3.55 5.10 -2.21
N THR A 225 4.21 6.27 -2.18
CA THR A 225 3.68 7.47 -1.53
C THR A 225 4.07 8.72 -2.31
N LEU A 226 3.06 9.49 -2.72
CA LEU A 226 3.17 10.89 -3.14
C LEU A 226 2.02 11.67 -2.51
N THR A 227 2.02 12.98 -2.61
CA THR A 227 0.86 13.79 -2.20
C THR A 227 -0.39 13.33 -2.96
N GLY A 228 -1.42 12.87 -2.26
CA GLY A 228 -2.65 12.35 -2.85
C GLY A 228 -2.52 10.97 -3.50
N VAL A 229 -1.44 10.23 -3.28
CA VAL A 229 -1.21 8.89 -3.83
C VAL A 229 -0.72 7.96 -2.74
N ARG A 230 -1.32 6.77 -2.67
CA ARG A 230 -0.83 5.64 -1.86
C ARG A 230 -0.88 4.36 -2.69
N ALA A 231 0.13 3.52 -2.54
CA ALA A 231 0.21 2.25 -3.25
C ALA A 231 0.83 1.16 -2.38
N LEU A 232 0.41 -0.07 -2.62
CA LEU A 232 1.04 -1.27 -2.09
C LEU A 232 0.83 -2.42 -3.10
N SER A 233 1.92 -3.02 -3.56
CA SER A 233 1.86 -4.15 -4.50
C SER A 233 2.90 -5.20 -4.16
N GLY A 234 2.53 -6.47 -4.16
CA GLY A 234 3.42 -7.55 -3.78
C GLY A 234 2.70 -8.88 -3.54
N TYR A 235 3.24 -9.63 -2.59
CA TYR A 235 2.83 -11.00 -2.26
C TYR A 235 2.38 -11.09 -0.81
N LEU A 236 1.36 -11.91 -0.57
CA LEU A 236 0.95 -12.35 0.76
C LEU A 236 0.98 -13.87 0.82
N ASN A 237 1.82 -14.45 1.66
CA ASN A 237 1.84 -15.89 1.94
C ASN A 237 0.73 -16.24 2.94
N HIS A 238 -0.32 -16.89 2.46
CA HIS A 238 -1.45 -17.30 3.28
C HIS A 238 -1.34 -18.76 3.71
N GLY A 239 -1.54 -19.05 5.02
CA GLY A 239 -1.32 -20.39 5.58
C GLY A 239 -2.23 -21.49 5.02
N ILE A 240 -3.44 -21.12 4.52
CA ILE A 240 -4.43 -22.07 3.98
C ILE A 240 -4.50 -21.98 2.46
N TYR A 241 -4.46 -20.76 1.90
CA TYR A 241 -4.74 -20.52 0.49
C TYR A 241 -3.49 -20.25 -0.36
N GLY A 242 -2.29 -20.55 0.17
CA GLY A 242 -1.04 -20.36 -0.56
C GLY A 242 -0.68 -18.90 -0.76
N THR A 243 -0.18 -18.52 -1.94
CA THR A 243 0.30 -17.16 -2.19
C THR A 243 -0.71 -16.33 -2.97
N PHE A 244 -1.09 -15.20 -2.40
CA PHE A 244 -1.80 -14.15 -3.12
C PHE A 244 -0.83 -13.13 -3.69
N ILE A 245 -1.11 -12.67 -4.91
CA ILE A 245 -0.46 -11.51 -5.53
C ILE A 245 -1.48 -10.39 -5.56
N PHE A 246 -1.06 -9.19 -5.15
CA PHE A 246 -1.97 -8.06 -5.13
C PHE A 246 -1.32 -6.75 -5.56
N SER A 247 -2.13 -5.86 -6.10
CA SER A 247 -1.80 -4.46 -6.32
C SER A 247 -2.97 -3.58 -5.91
N ILE A 248 -2.70 -2.62 -5.05
CA ILE A 248 -3.64 -1.62 -4.56
C ILE A 248 -3.04 -0.25 -4.83
N LEU A 249 -3.65 0.51 -5.74
CA LEU A 249 -3.29 1.87 -6.09
C LEU A 249 -4.43 2.80 -5.70
N VAL A 250 -4.12 3.90 -5.00
CA VAL A 250 -5.11 4.88 -4.54
C VAL A 250 -4.65 6.27 -4.92
N ASN A 251 -5.45 6.96 -5.72
CA ASN A 251 -5.16 8.30 -6.22
C ASN A 251 -6.26 9.30 -5.83
N GLN A 252 -5.95 10.59 -5.92
CA GLN A 252 -6.88 11.72 -5.69
C GLN A 252 -7.43 11.78 -4.26
N ALA A 253 -6.61 11.39 -3.32
CA ALA A 253 -6.99 11.40 -1.93
C ALA A 253 -6.65 12.73 -1.28
N ASP A 254 -7.43 13.08 -0.27
CA ASP A 254 -7.03 14.09 0.69
C ASP A 254 -5.71 13.72 1.37
N ARG A 255 -4.98 14.76 1.81
CA ARG A 255 -3.70 14.60 2.48
C ARG A 255 -3.91 13.85 3.79
N GLY A 256 -3.64 12.55 3.84
CA GLY A 256 -3.74 11.86 5.10
C GLY A 256 -3.33 10.39 5.09
N ASP A 257 -3.04 9.88 6.29
CA ASP A 257 -2.72 8.47 6.52
C ASP A 257 -3.95 7.56 6.45
N SER A 258 -5.16 8.12 6.28
CA SER A 258 -6.40 7.34 6.20
C SER A 258 -6.35 6.29 5.10
N LEU A 259 -5.90 6.65 3.90
CA LEU A 259 -5.82 5.73 2.77
C LEU A 259 -4.82 4.61 2.97
N ARG A 260 -3.69 4.90 3.64
CA ARG A 260 -2.75 3.85 4.03
C ARG A 260 -3.44 2.83 4.92
N ARG A 261 -4.25 3.29 5.90
CA ARG A 261 -5.05 2.38 6.74
C ARG A 261 -6.04 1.55 5.93
N GLY A 262 -6.73 2.14 4.95
CA GLY A 262 -7.63 1.38 4.07
C GLY A 262 -6.91 0.29 3.27
N ILE A 263 -5.69 0.57 2.76
CA ILE A 263 -4.84 -0.47 2.15
C ILE A 263 -4.50 -1.56 3.17
N ASP A 264 -4.10 -1.16 4.39
CA ASP A 264 -3.73 -2.11 5.44
C ASP A 264 -4.94 -2.98 5.88
N GLU A 265 -6.14 -2.41 5.93
CA GLU A 265 -7.40 -3.14 6.18
C GLU A 265 -7.66 -4.20 5.11
N ILE A 266 -7.53 -3.86 3.84
CA ILE A 266 -7.73 -4.80 2.72
C ILE A 266 -6.73 -5.96 2.82
N VAL A 267 -5.44 -5.67 3.01
CA VAL A 267 -4.40 -6.72 3.07
C VAL A 267 -4.57 -7.59 4.31
N THR A 268 -4.96 -7.01 5.45
CA THR A 268 -5.24 -7.78 6.66
C THR A 268 -6.49 -8.65 6.49
N THR A 269 -7.52 -8.17 5.78
CA THR A 269 -8.71 -8.95 5.43
C THR A 269 -8.34 -10.18 4.59
N LEU A 270 -7.42 -10.01 3.60
CA LEU A 270 -6.88 -11.15 2.85
C LEU A 270 -6.16 -12.17 3.75
N GLY A 271 -5.34 -11.68 4.70
CA GLY A 271 -4.61 -12.54 5.63
C GLY A 271 -5.49 -13.27 6.65
N ASN A 272 -6.72 -12.81 6.85
CA ASN A 272 -7.71 -13.39 7.76
C ASN A 272 -8.72 -14.31 7.06
N LEU A 273 -8.53 -14.63 5.78
CA LEU A 273 -9.41 -15.54 5.08
C LEU A 273 -9.43 -16.92 5.75
N GLN A 274 -10.64 -17.46 5.91
CA GLN A 274 -10.88 -18.78 6.48
C GLN A 274 -11.80 -19.59 5.55
N PRO A 275 -11.78 -20.93 5.60
CA PRO A 275 -12.78 -21.74 4.91
C PRO A 275 -14.20 -21.31 5.32
N CYS A 276 -15.13 -21.32 4.35
CA CYS A 276 -16.53 -21.10 4.66
C CYS A 276 -17.04 -22.30 5.47
N SER A 277 -17.70 -22.03 6.58
CA SER A 277 -18.41 -23.03 7.42
C SER A 277 -19.71 -23.47 6.77
#